data_3a57890fc75b2b1909541bdb271683a8
#
_entry.id   3a57890fc75b2b1909541bdb271683a8
#
_cell.length_a   1.000
_cell.length_b   1.000
_cell.length_c   1.000
_cell.angle_alpha   90.00
_cell.angle_beta   90.00
_cell.angle_gamma   90.00
#
_symmetry.space_group_name_H-M   'P 1'
#
loop_
_entity.id
_entity.type
_entity.pdbx_description
1 polymer ?
#
loop_
_entity_poly.entity_id
_entity_poly.type
_entity_poly.pdbx_seq_one_letter_code
_entity_poly.pdbx_strand_id
1 'polypeptide(L)'
;MVGDDFARLPVFASLFGGLKGRRIWGVIGTAELSGKIQVVARTDKGGNLSEVNTGEFEAYKTAKHTQKLSPYAFRNQVVRLAQNAKKRIVLPEGDEPRTIEAAAICQSRGIAKCVLLGDPAKIRAVADERGVTLPADIEIIEPSSIIEKYVAPMVERRKGKIDEEGARKALQDTVYLGTMMLQVGDVDGLVSGAVHTTADTIRPAFQLIKTAPEYSLVSSVFFMLLPEQVMVYGDCAVNPNPTAEQLAEIAIQSAKSAQAFGIDPKVALISYSTIDSGAGPDVDTVKEALQIARTKAPELKIDGPLQFDAASVPSVGKQKAPNSAVAGEANVFIFPDLNTGNTTYKAVQRTAGVISVGPMLQGLNKPVNDLSRGCLVDDIVYTIALTAIQAV
;
A
#
# COMPACT_ATOMS: atom_id res chain seq x y z
N MET A 1 16.68 33.52 1.98
CA MET A 1 15.58 33.74 1.01
C MET A 1 14.77 32.45 0.98
N VAL A 2 13.66 32.40 1.67
CA VAL A 2 12.69 31.30 1.58
C VAL A 2 11.49 31.92 0.87
N GLY A 3 11.39 31.60 -0.41
CA GLY A 3 10.43 32.22 -1.29
C GLY A 3 8.99 31.80 -1.08
N ASP A 4 8.12 32.22 -1.97
CA ASP A 4 6.65 32.11 -2.03
C ASP A 4 6.03 30.71 -1.80
N ASP A 5 6.83 29.66 -1.61
CA ASP A 5 6.35 28.28 -1.46
C ASP A 5 5.70 27.98 -0.10
N PHE A 6 6.00 28.75 0.93
CA PHE A 6 5.38 28.54 2.26
C PHE A 6 3.93 29.01 2.33
N ALA A 7 3.55 29.98 1.52
CA ALA A 7 2.17 30.48 1.47
C ALA A 7 1.16 29.44 0.89
N ARG A 8 1.67 28.39 0.28
CA ARG A 8 0.87 27.31 -0.33
C ARG A 8 0.59 26.12 0.59
N LEU A 9 1.16 26.11 1.80
CA LEU A 9 0.85 25.06 2.77
C LEU A 9 -0.54 25.30 3.37
N PRO A 10 -1.45 24.31 3.35
CA PRO A 10 -2.82 24.43 3.87
C PRO A 10 -2.90 24.93 5.32
N VAL A 11 -1.90 24.58 6.14
CA VAL A 11 -1.76 25.01 7.53
C VAL A 11 -1.57 26.52 7.64
N PHE A 12 -0.80 27.13 6.71
CA PHE A 12 -0.59 28.57 6.69
C PHE A 12 -1.83 29.32 6.20
N ALA A 13 -2.55 28.79 5.23
CA ALA A 13 -3.78 29.40 4.72
C ALA A 13 -4.89 29.47 5.78
N SER A 14 -5.02 28.46 6.64
CA SER A 14 -6.00 28.45 7.73
C SER A 14 -5.63 29.36 8.90
N LEU A 15 -4.34 29.46 9.23
CA LEU A 15 -3.83 30.38 10.27
C LEU A 15 -3.87 31.84 9.88
N PHE A 16 -3.78 32.17 8.59
CA PHE A 16 -3.65 33.54 8.09
C PHE A 16 -4.75 33.95 7.11
N GLY A 17 -5.80 33.15 6.94
CA GLY A 17 -6.91 33.40 6.02
C GLY A 17 -7.66 34.74 6.22
N GLY A 18 -7.47 35.41 7.37
CA GLY A 18 -7.97 36.76 7.64
C GLY A 18 -7.06 37.91 7.16
N LEU A 19 -5.86 37.62 6.65
CA LEU A 19 -4.87 38.61 6.28
C LEU A 19 -4.79 38.88 4.75
N LYS A 20 -5.93 38.86 4.07
CA LYS A 20 -6.00 39.20 2.62
C LYS A 20 -5.27 40.53 2.33
N GLY A 21 -4.24 40.45 1.50
CA GLY A 21 -3.51 41.64 0.98
C GLY A 21 -2.26 42.02 1.76
N ARG A 22 -1.80 41.25 2.73
CA ARG A 22 -0.53 41.49 3.45
C ARG A 22 0.53 40.48 3.06
N ARG A 23 1.74 40.94 2.76
CA ARG A 23 2.91 40.06 2.57
C ARG A 23 3.40 39.61 3.95
N ILE A 24 3.41 38.28 4.15
CA ILE A 24 3.92 37.66 5.38
C ILE A 24 5.35 37.19 5.11
N TRP A 25 6.30 37.63 5.89
CA TRP A 25 7.64 37.10 5.92
C TRP A 25 7.79 36.29 7.19
N GLY A 26 7.93 34.99 7.06
CA GLY A 26 8.16 34.11 8.21
C GLY A 26 9.59 33.55 8.19
N VAL A 27 10.26 33.55 9.32
CA VAL A 27 11.46 32.75 9.54
C VAL A 27 10.98 31.53 10.34
N ILE A 28 10.99 30.38 9.69
CA ILE A 28 10.79 29.10 10.42
C ILE A 28 12.18 28.64 10.83
N GLY A 29 12.50 28.82 12.11
CA GLY A 29 13.64 28.15 12.69
C GLY A 29 13.46 26.65 12.64
N THR A 30 14.52 25.88 12.38
CA THR A 30 14.53 24.44 12.49
C THR A 30 13.95 24.04 13.84
N ALA A 31 12.83 23.33 13.83
CA ALA A 31 12.23 22.81 15.04
C ALA A 31 13.20 21.79 15.64
N GLU A 32 13.91 22.17 16.66
CA GLU A 32 14.45 21.20 17.60
C GLU A 32 13.31 20.46 18.25
N LEU A 33 13.50 19.19 18.52
CA LEU A 33 12.55 18.19 19.06
C LEU A 33 11.86 18.56 20.40
N SER A 34 11.88 19.83 20.80
CA SER A 34 11.28 20.34 22.05
C SER A 34 9.84 20.84 21.92
N GLY A 35 9.21 20.74 20.75
CA GLY A 35 7.76 21.03 20.59
C GLY A 35 7.35 22.50 20.65
N LYS A 36 8.28 23.46 20.55
CA LYS A 36 7.95 24.88 20.47
C LYS A 36 8.23 25.42 19.08
N ILE A 37 7.17 25.72 18.33
CA ILE A 37 7.24 26.48 17.09
C ILE A 37 7.08 27.96 17.46
N GLN A 38 8.14 28.76 17.25
CA GLN A 38 8.01 30.23 17.30
C GLN A 38 7.68 30.72 15.88
N VAL A 39 6.50 31.29 15.69
CA VAL A 39 6.12 31.97 14.45
C VAL A 39 6.32 33.46 14.66
N VAL A 40 7.24 34.04 13.89
CA VAL A 40 7.47 35.50 13.91
C VAL A 40 6.91 36.08 12.61
N ALA A 41 5.82 36.83 12.68
CA ALA A 41 5.21 37.50 11.55
C ALA A 41 5.63 39.01 11.55
N ARG A 42 6.02 39.56 10.38
CA ARG A 42 6.34 40.96 10.18
C ARG A 42 5.29 41.59 9.26
N THR A 43 4.72 42.73 9.63
CA THR A 43 3.81 43.48 8.75
C THR A 43 4.57 44.44 7.83
N ASP A 44 4.03 44.73 6.63
CA ASP A 44 4.65 45.56 5.58
C ASP A 44 4.87 47.04 5.96
N LYS A 45 4.43 47.46 7.13
CA LYS A 45 4.57 48.83 7.62
C LYS A 45 5.49 48.87 8.85
N GLY A 46 6.78 49.06 8.61
CA GLY A 46 7.65 49.71 9.57
C GLY A 46 7.98 48.97 10.87
N GLY A 47 8.09 47.66 10.88
CA GLY A 47 8.96 47.02 11.87
C GLY A 47 8.37 46.62 13.23
N ASN A 48 7.09 46.78 13.50
CA ASN A 48 6.52 46.27 14.73
C ASN A 48 6.08 44.78 14.59
N LEU A 49 6.66 43.92 15.44
CA LEU A 49 6.20 42.53 15.62
C LEU A 49 4.81 42.59 16.24
N SER A 50 3.78 42.17 15.50
CA SER A 50 2.48 41.88 16.13
C SER A 50 2.54 40.51 16.76
N GLU A 51 2.20 40.41 18.04
CA GLU A 51 2.00 39.10 18.69
C GLU A 51 0.95 38.33 17.94
N VAL A 52 1.30 37.06 17.59
CA VAL A 52 0.33 36.10 17.11
C VAL A 52 -0.65 35.82 18.24
N ASN A 53 -1.94 35.85 17.94
CA ASN A 53 -2.98 35.56 18.96
C ASN A 53 -2.73 34.15 19.53
N THR A 54 -2.13 34.12 20.70
CA THR A 54 -1.76 32.87 21.39
C THR A 54 -2.97 32.00 21.72
N GLY A 55 -4.17 32.60 21.86
CA GLY A 55 -5.41 31.85 22.08
C GLY A 55 -5.85 31.02 20.90
N GLU A 56 -5.72 31.53 19.67
CA GLU A 56 -6.01 30.76 18.45
C GLU A 56 -4.99 29.63 18.25
N PHE A 57 -3.74 29.88 18.59
CA PHE A 57 -2.68 28.87 18.51
C PHE A 57 -2.86 27.75 19.55
N GLU A 58 -3.28 28.07 20.77
CA GLU A 58 -3.60 27.08 21.80
C GLU A 58 -4.88 26.28 21.43
N ALA A 59 -5.89 26.96 20.87
CA ALA A 59 -7.07 26.30 20.31
C ALA A 59 -6.70 25.35 19.16
N TYR A 60 -5.74 25.69 18.32
CA TYR A 60 -5.21 24.83 17.27
C TYR A 60 -4.46 23.62 17.86
N LYS A 61 -3.62 23.80 18.87
CA LYS A 61 -2.93 22.70 19.56
C LYS A 61 -3.89 21.72 20.24
N THR A 62 -4.97 22.24 20.81
CA THR A 62 -5.97 21.44 21.53
C THR A 62 -7.06 20.87 20.61
N ALA A 63 -7.24 21.43 19.42
CA ALA A 63 -8.09 20.83 18.41
C ALA A 63 -7.55 19.43 18.09
N LYS A 64 -8.38 18.40 18.25
CA LYS A 64 -8.07 17.05 17.77
C LYS A 64 -8.00 17.08 16.25
N HIS A 65 -6.83 17.47 15.73
CA HIS A 65 -6.53 17.27 14.31
C HIS A 65 -6.36 15.77 14.12
N THR A 66 -7.33 15.12 13.51
CA THR A 66 -7.09 13.84 12.85
C THR A 66 -6.09 14.13 11.73
N GLN A 67 -4.80 13.97 12.03
CA GLN A 67 -3.76 14.12 11.02
C GLN A 67 -4.00 13.05 9.97
N LYS A 68 -4.54 13.47 8.83
CA LYS A 68 -4.61 12.62 7.66
C LYS A 68 -3.17 12.38 7.19
N LEU A 69 -2.83 11.11 6.99
CA LEU A 69 -1.50 10.74 6.51
C LEU A 69 -1.34 11.25 5.06
N SER A 70 -0.47 12.24 4.87
CA SER A 70 -0.22 12.78 3.53
C SER A 70 0.56 11.78 2.67
N PRO A 71 0.46 11.84 1.32
CA PRO A 71 1.23 10.98 0.42
C PRO A 71 2.73 10.98 0.69
N TYR A 72 3.31 12.14 0.96
CA TYR A 72 4.74 12.26 1.27
C TYR A 72 5.11 11.61 2.59
N ALA A 73 4.30 11.82 3.64
CA ALA A 73 4.51 11.17 4.92
C ALA A 73 4.39 9.65 4.81
N PHE A 74 3.38 9.16 4.07
CA PHE A 74 3.19 7.74 3.80
C PHE A 74 4.39 7.13 3.07
N ARG A 75 4.86 7.76 1.98
CA ARG A 75 6.04 7.28 1.23
C ARG A 75 7.27 7.19 2.12
N ASN A 76 7.54 8.22 2.93
CA ASN A 76 8.65 8.20 3.87
C ASN A 76 8.48 7.11 4.93
N GLN A 77 7.27 6.90 5.42
CA GLN A 77 6.95 5.87 6.41
C GLN A 77 7.16 4.47 5.82
N VAL A 78 6.66 4.20 4.61
CA VAL A 78 6.87 2.93 3.90
C VAL A 78 8.37 2.62 3.77
N VAL A 79 9.17 3.59 3.32
CA VAL A 79 10.62 3.40 3.20
C VAL A 79 11.27 3.08 4.55
N ARG A 80 10.93 3.81 5.62
CA ARG A 80 11.48 3.56 6.98
C ARG A 80 11.07 2.20 7.54
N LEU A 81 9.80 1.82 7.37
CA LEU A 81 9.31 0.50 7.81
C LEU A 81 10.04 -0.62 7.07
N ALA A 82 10.19 -0.51 5.75
CA ALA A 82 10.92 -1.49 4.95
C ALA A 82 12.40 -1.59 5.37
N GLN A 83 13.09 -0.45 5.58
CA GLN A 83 14.46 -0.41 6.08
C GLN A 83 14.62 -1.12 7.43
N ASN A 84 13.66 -0.95 8.33
CA ASN A 84 13.65 -1.60 9.63
C ASN A 84 13.37 -3.11 9.56
N ALA A 85 12.59 -3.53 8.56
CA ALA A 85 12.25 -4.93 8.33
C ALA A 85 13.46 -5.79 7.93
N LYS A 86 14.45 -5.23 7.24
CA LYS A 86 15.72 -5.90 6.82
C LYS A 86 15.50 -7.22 6.08
N LYS A 87 14.55 -7.25 5.16
CA LYS A 87 14.11 -8.47 4.46
C LYS A 87 14.85 -8.71 3.15
N ARG A 88 14.91 -9.99 2.76
CA ARG A 88 15.41 -10.44 1.46
C ARG A 88 14.23 -10.66 0.51
N ILE A 89 14.22 -9.95 -0.61
CA ILE A 89 13.14 -10.03 -1.60
C ILE A 89 13.69 -10.58 -2.91
N VAL A 90 13.11 -11.68 -3.38
CA VAL A 90 13.48 -12.27 -4.66
C VAL A 90 12.68 -11.62 -5.80
N LEU A 91 13.40 -11.35 -6.89
CA LEU A 91 12.92 -10.73 -8.12
C LEU A 91 13.16 -11.72 -9.27
N PRO A 92 12.15 -12.55 -9.60
CA PRO A 92 12.26 -13.60 -10.62
C PRO A 92 12.62 -13.10 -12.03
N GLU A 93 12.24 -11.86 -12.33
CA GLU A 93 12.48 -11.19 -13.61
C GLU A 93 13.79 -10.36 -13.52
N GLY A 94 14.88 -11.02 -13.12
CA GLY A 94 16.13 -10.35 -12.76
C GLY A 94 16.88 -9.69 -13.93
N ASP A 95 16.55 -10.03 -15.17
CA ASP A 95 17.12 -9.42 -16.38
C ASP A 95 16.24 -8.31 -17.00
N GLU A 96 15.10 -8.01 -16.37
CA GLU A 96 14.21 -6.93 -16.82
C GLU A 96 14.78 -5.56 -16.40
N PRO A 97 14.95 -4.60 -17.33
CA PRO A 97 15.65 -3.35 -17.06
C PRO A 97 15.12 -2.53 -15.89
N ARG A 98 13.79 -2.39 -15.75
CA ARG A 98 13.14 -1.64 -14.65
C ARG A 98 13.32 -2.37 -13.30
N THR A 99 13.30 -3.70 -13.32
CA THR A 99 13.54 -4.54 -12.15
C THR A 99 14.97 -4.38 -11.64
N ILE A 100 15.95 -4.36 -12.56
CA ILE A 100 17.36 -4.11 -12.22
C ILE A 100 17.54 -2.74 -11.58
N GLU A 101 16.97 -1.70 -12.18
CA GLU A 101 17.07 -0.33 -11.66
C GLU A 101 16.40 -0.21 -10.28
N ALA A 102 15.21 -0.77 -10.12
CA ALA A 102 14.50 -0.78 -8.83
C ALA A 102 15.26 -1.56 -7.75
N ALA A 103 15.85 -2.71 -8.10
CA ALA A 103 16.67 -3.50 -7.20
C ALA A 103 17.92 -2.73 -6.73
N ALA A 104 18.60 -2.04 -7.63
CA ALA A 104 19.75 -1.21 -7.31
C ALA A 104 19.36 -0.06 -6.35
N ILE A 105 18.23 0.61 -6.59
CA ILE A 105 17.69 1.65 -5.72
C ILE A 105 17.35 1.08 -4.33
N CYS A 106 16.63 -0.03 -4.27
CA CYS A 106 16.22 -0.65 -3.01
C CYS A 106 17.42 -1.09 -2.17
N GLN A 107 18.40 -1.75 -2.81
CA GLN A 107 19.62 -2.20 -2.15
C GLN A 107 20.44 -1.01 -1.62
N SER A 108 20.69 0.00 -2.47
CA SER A 108 21.49 1.19 -2.11
C SER A 108 20.84 2.02 -0.99
N ARG A 109 19.51 2.05 -0.94
CA ARG A 109 18.76 2.77 0.10
C ARG A 109 18.46 1.91 1.34
N GLY A 110 18.89 0.65 1.36
CA GLY A 110 18.62 -0.28 2.46
C GLY A 110 17.14 -0.62 2.65
N ILE A 111 16.30 -0.48 1.59
CA ILE A 111 14.87 -0.80 1.61
C ILE A 111 14.68 -2.31 1.74
N ALA A 112 15.43 -3.08 0.96
CA ALA A 112 15.46 -4.54 1.01
C ALA A 112 16.80 -5.05 0.49
N LYS A 113 17.17 -6.27 0.87
CA LYS A 113 18.20 -7.05 0.18
C LYS A 113 17.55 -7.71 -1.02
N CYS A 114 17.90 -7.26 -2.23
CA CYS A 114 17.32 -7.76 -3.46
C CYS A 114 18.10 -8.96 -3.99
N VAL A 115 17.38 -9.99 -4.42
CA VAL A 115 17.93 -11.20 -5.04
C VAL A 115 17.40 -11.27 -6.48
N LEU A 116 18.25 -11.04 -7.47
CA LEU A 116 17.90 -11.11 -8.88
C LEU A 116 18.12 -12.54 -9.39
N LEU A 117 17.07 -13.16 -9.96
CA LEU A 117 17.21 -14.46 -10.65
C LEU A 117 17.44 -14.24 -12.15
N GLY A 118 18.50 -14.80 -12.67
CA GLY A 118 18.84 -14.72 -14.09
C GLY A 118 20.33 -14.94 -14.36
N ASP A 119 20.70 -14.88 -15.62
CA ASP A 119 22.11 -14.95 -16.07
C ASP A 119 22.88 -13.72 -15.57
N PRO A 120 23.92 -13.91 -14.73
CA PRO A 120 24.69 -12.79 -14.19
C PRO A 120 25.35 -11.91 -15.26
N ALA A 121 25.80 -12.50 -16.37
CA ALA A 121 26.42 -11.75 -17.47
C ALA A 121 25.38 -10.86 -18.18
N LYS A 122 24.21 -11.42 -18.45
CA LYS A 122 23.08 -10.68 -19.05
C LYS A 122 22.61 -9.55 -18.16
N ILE A 123 22.39 -9.81 -16.86
CA ILE A 123 21.95 -8.80 -15.89
C ILE A 123 22.92 -7.62 -15.83
N ARG A 124 24.23 -7.90 -15.77
CA ARG A 124 25.27 -6.86 -15.77
C ARG A 124 25.28 -6.07 -17.06
N ALA A 125 25.18 -6.74 -18.22
CA ALA A 125 25.12 -6.09 -19.52
C ALA A 125 23.92 -5.14 -19.64
N VAL A 126 22.73 -5.56 -19.18
CA VAL A 126 21.52 -4.71 -19.15
C VAL A 126 21.70 -3.54 -18.19
N ALA A 127 22.30 -3.74 -17.01
CA ALA A 127 22.60 -2.67 -16.08
C ALA A 127 23.53 -1.62 -16.70
N ASP A 128 24.61 -2.06 -17.37
CA ASP A 128 25.55 -1.16 -18.05
C ASP A 128 24.87 -0.38 -19.18
N GLU A 129 24.06 -1.05 -20.01
CA GLU A 129 23.27 -0.41 -21.08
C GLU A 129 22.33 0.68 -20.55
N ARG A 130 21.74 0.44 -19.38
CA ARG A 130 20.83 1.38 -18.70
C ARG A 130 21.56 2.44 -17.87
N GLY A 131 22.88 2.37 -17.76
CA GLY A 131 23.68 3.26 -16.91
C GLY A 131 23.42 3.06 -15.41
N VAL A 132 22.97 1.86 -15.02
CA VAL A 132 22.67 1.52 -13.62
C VAL A 132 23.91 0.90 -12.98
N THR A 133 24.40 1.55 -11.92
CA THR A 133 25.46 0.97 -11.08
C THR A 133 24.85 -0.01 -10.09
N LEU A 134 25.12 -1.31 -10.29
CA LEU A 134 24.71 -2.33 -9.33
C LEU A 134 25.55 -2.24 -8.04
N PRO A 135 24.91 -2.21 -6.86
CA PRO A 135 25.64 -2.33 -5.60
C PRO A 135 26.51 -3.59 -5.54
N ALA A 136 27.69 -3.49 -4.92
CA ALA A 136 28.62 -4.61 -4.85
C ALA A 136 28.08 -5.84 -4.10
N ASP A 137 27.14 -5.62 -3.20
CA ASP A 137 26.50 -6.63 -2.35
C ASP A 137 25.14 -7.11 -2.90
N ILE A 138 24.75 -6.69 -4.11
CA ILE A 138 23.53 -7.21 -4.75
C ILE A 138 23.71 -8.67 -5.14
N GLU A 139 22.75 -9.49 -4.79
CA GLU A 139 22.80 -10.92 -5.04
C GLU A 139 22.18 -11.25 -6.40
N ILE A 140 22.96 -11.90 -7.25
CA ILE A 140 22.50 -12.39 -8.56
C ILE A 140 22.68 -13.89 -8.57
N ILE A 141 21.62 -14.64 -8.79
CA ILE A 141 21.63 -16.10 -8.78
C ILE A 141 21.26 -16.62 -10.15
N GLU A 142 22.17 -17.43 -10.75
CA GLU A 142 21.88 -18.20 -11.95
C GLU A 142 20.89 -19.33 -11.62
N PRO A 143 19.66 -19.34 -12.21
CA PRO A 143 18.62 -20.30 -11.87
C PRO A 143 19.07 -21.76 -11.98
N SER A 144 19.79 -22.10 -13.05
CA SER A 144 20.27 -23.47 -13.29
C SER A 144 21.15 -24.02 -12.19
N SER A 145 21.85 -23.15 -11.45
CA SER A 145 22.78 -23.55 -10.37
C SER A 145 22.07 -24.00 -9.10
N ILE A 146 20.77 -23.67 -8.93
CA ILE A 146 20.04 -23.91 -7.66
C ILE A 146 18.79 -24.77 -7.80
N ILE A 147 18.33 -25.09 -9.02
CA ILE A 147 17.09 -25.85 -9.26
C ILE A 147 17.04 -27.15 -8.44
N GLU A 148 18.09 -27.94 -8.45
CA GLU A 148 18.11 -29.26 -7.79
C GLU A 148 17.86 -29.17 -6.27
N LYS A 149 18.24 -28.06 -5.63
CA LYS A 149 17.95 -27.80 -4.22
C LYS A 149 16.45 -27.82 -3.92
N TYR A 150 15.62 -27.40 -4.87
CA TYR A 150 14.18 -27.18 -4.66
C TYR A 150 13.29 -28.28 -5.25
N VAL A 151 13.86 -29.29 -5.95
CA VAL A 151 13.08 -30.37 -6.56
C VAL A 151 12.35 -31.19 -5.49
N ALA A 152 13.07 -31.78 -4.55
CA ALA A 152 12.47 -32.59 -3.50
C ALA A 152 11.50 -31.77 -2.60
N PRO A 153 11.83 -30.57 -2.12
CA PRO A 153 10.89 -29.71 -1.40
C PRO A 153 9.62 -29.38 -2.20
N MET A 154 9.71 -29.20 -3.52
CA MET A 154 8.54 -28.95 -4.35
C MET A 154 7.63 -30.16 -4.48
N VAL A 155 8.21 -31.37 -4.69
CA VAL A 155 7.45 -32.65 -4.73
C VAL A 155 6.70 -32.84 -3.41
N GLU A 156 7.37 -32.68 -2.28
CA GLU A 156 6.77 -32.77 -0.95
C GLU A 156 5.63 -31.75 -0.77
N ARG A 157 5.87 -30.50 -1.12
CA ARG A 157 4.87 -29.42 -0.99
C ARG A 157 3.63 -29.66 -1.83
N ARG A 158 3.81 -30.26 -3.01
CA ARG A 158 2.71 -30.60 -3.96
C ARG A 158 1.99 -31.89 -3.61
N LYS A 159 2.44 -32.66 -2.61
CA LYS A 159 1.78 -33.86 -2.08
C LYS A 159 1.40 -34.86 -3.19
N GLY A 160 2.36 -35.27 -4.01
CA GLY A 160 2.15 -36.26 -5.09
C GLY A 160 1.44 -35.73 -6.35
N LYS A 161 1.16 -34.42 -6.44
CA LYS A 161 0.60 -33.81 -7.65
C LYS A 161 1.66 -33.51 -8.73
N ILE A 162 2.92 -33.73 -8.44
CA ILE A 162 4.06 -33.56 -9.33
C ILE A 162 5.16 -34.54 -8.91
N ASP A 163 5.86 -35.12 -9.87
CA ASP A 163 7.04 -35.93 -9.63
C ASP A 163 8.32 -35.05 -9.75
N GLU A 164 9.49 -35.68 -9.58
CA GLU A 164 10.77 -34.95 -9.65
C GLU A 164 11.05 -34.36 -11.03
N GLU A 165 10.70 -35.07 -12.10
CA GLU A 165 10.90 -34.57 -13.47
C GLU A 165 9.99 -33.35 -13.74
N GLY A 166 8.73 -33.45 -13.37
CA GLY A 166 7.80 -32.34 -13.46
C GLY A 166 8.21 -31.16 -12.59
N ALA A 167 8.76 -31.41 -11.40
CA ALA A 167 9.27 -30.35 -10.51
C ALA A 167 10.51 -29.65 -11.14
N ARG A 168 11.48 -30.41 -11.70
CA ARG A 168 12.61 -29.83 -12.43
C ARG A 168 12.15 -28.96 -13.58
N LYS A 169 11.17 -29.44 -14.36
CA LYS A 169 10.61 -28.67 -15.46
C LYS A 169 9.91 -27.39 -14.98
N ALA A 170 9.10 -27.46 -13.94
CA ALA A 170 8.41 -26.30 -13.38
C ALA A 170 9.40 -25.26 -12.83
N LEU A 171 10.47 -25.70 -12.17
CA LEU A 171 11.49 -24.84 -11.58
C LEU A 171 12.40 -24.13 -12.62
N GLN A 172 12.29 -24.46 -13.90
CA GLN A 172 12.91 -23.68 -14.97
C GLN A 172 12.25 -22.31 -15.15
N ASP A 173 10.99 -22.19 -14.74
CA ASP A 173 10.31 -20.91 -14.62
C ASP A 173 10.80 -20.21 -13.34
N THR A 174 11.36 -19.02 -13.51
CA THR A 174 11.97 -18.24 -12.41
C THR A 174 10.95 -17.81 -11.35
N VAL A 175 9.67 -17.67 -11.70
CA VAL A 175 8.60 -17.36 -10.72
C VAL A 175 8.33 -18.57 -9.83
N TYR A 176 8.27 -19.79 -10.39
CA TYR A 176 8.17 -21.02 -9.60
C TYR A 176 9.41 -21.21 -8.71
N LEU A 177 10.60 -20.98 -9.25
CA LEU A 177 11.85 -21.07 -8.51
C LEU A 177 11.90 -20.08 -7.34
N GLY A 178 11.64 -18.80 -7.60
CA GLY A 178 11.58 -17.76 -6.57
C GLY A 178 10.50 -18.04 -5.52
N THR A 179 9.34 -18.59 -5.93
CA THR A 179 8.28 -18.99 -5.02
C THR A 179 8.70 -20.17 -4.13
N MET A 180 9.49 -21.12 -4.64
CA MET A 180 10.06 -22.19 -3.82
C MET A 180 11.14 -21.67 -2.86
N MET A 181 11.99 -20.73 -3.29
CA MET A 181 12.93 -20.04 -2.37
C MET A 181 12.18 -19.39 -1.20
N LEU A 182 11.06 -18.72 -1.50
CA LEU A 182 10.20 -18.13 -0.49
C LEU A 182 9.55 -19.21 0.41
N GLN A 183 9.03 -20.28 -0.19
CA GLN A 183 8.38 -21.37 0.56
C GLN A 183 9.31 -22.01 1.60
N VAL A 184 10.56 -22.29 1.25
CA VAL A 184 11.53 -22.90 2.16
C VAL A 184 12.20 -21.90 3.11
N GLY A 185 12.04 -20.59 2.91
CA GLY A 185 12.56 -19.54 3.79
C GLY A 185 13.95 -19.03 3.42
N ASP A 186 14.42 -19.28 2.21
CA ASP A 186 15.69 -18.71 1.72
C ASP A 186 15.56 -17.22 1.40
N VAL A 187 14.34 -16.75 1.16
CA VAL A 187 13.97 -15.34 1.02
C VAL A 187 12.69 -15.05 1.81
N ASP A 188 12.41 -13.78 2.08
CA ASP A 188 11.30 -13.35 2.91
C ASP A 188 10.07 -12.92 2.10
N GLY A 189 10.24 -12.58 0.84
CA GLY A 189 9.16 -12.16 -0.04
C GLY A 189 9.54 -12.26 -1.52
N LEU A 190 8.53 -12.15 -2.39
CA LEU A 190 8.68 -12.20 -3.84
C LEU A 190 7.90 -11.07 -4.52
N VAL A 191 8.53 -10.42 -5.51
CA VAL A 191 7.89 -9.44 -6.40
C VAL A 191 8.16 -9.82 -7.84
N SER A 192 7.10 -9.96 -8.66
CA SER A 192 7.15 -10.28 -10.07
C SER A 192 5.99 -9.63 -10.82
N GLY A 193 5.91 -9.74 -12.15
CA GLY A 193 4.81 -9.25 -12.97
C GLY A 193 5.16 -8.11 -13.92
N ALA A 194 6.42 -7.67 -13.93
CA ALA A 194 6.88 -6.67 -14.91
C ALA A 194 6.84 -7.20 -16.35
N VAL A 195 7.00 -8.53 -16.52
CA VAL A 195 6.94 -9.26 -17.80
C VAL A 195 5.83 -10.30 -17.78
N HIS A 196 5.74 -11.09 -16.71
CA HIS A 196 4.74 -12.15 -16.54
C HIS A 196 3.32 -11.58 -16.40
N THR A 197 2.32 -12.41 -16.73
CA THR A 197 0.93 -12.06 -16.45
C THR A 197 0.65 -12.23 -14.95
N THR A 198 -0.38 -11.54 -14.45
CA THR A 198 -0.87 -11.72 -13.08
C THR A 198 -1.13 -13.20 -12.75
N ALA A 199 -1.70 -13.96 -13.70
CA ALA A 199 -1.97 -15.38 -13.51
C ALA A 199 -0.66 -16.19 -13.34
N ASP A 200 0.40 -15.86 -14.06
CA ASP A 200 1.68 -16.56 -13.99
C ASP A 200 2.44 -16.23 -12.70
N THR A 201 2.28 -15.02 -12.18
CA THR A 201 2.84 -14.61 -10.87
C THR A 201 2.07 -15.25 -9.71
N ILE A 202 0.73 -15.24 -9.76
CA ILE A 202 -0.11 -15.65 -8.61
C ILE A 202 -0.28 -17.16 -8.53
N ARG A 203 -0.33 -17.88 -9.66
CA ARG A 203 -0.53 -19.35 -9.68
C ARG A 203 0.51 -20.12 -8.85
N PRO A 204 1.82 -19.86 -8.96
CA PRO A 204 2.82 -20.49 -8.09
C PRO A 204 2.57 -20.19 -6.60
N ALA A 205 2.20 -18.95 -6.25
CA ALA A 205 1.89 -18.58 -4.88
C ALA A 205 0.70 -19.38 -4.32
N PHE A 206 -0.39 -19.54 -5.06
CA PHE A 206 -1.52 -20.36 -4.64
C PHE A 206 -1.16 -21.84 -4.49
N GLN A 207 -0.28 -22.34 -5.33
CA GLN A 207 0.12 -23.74 -5.32
C GLN A 207 1.10 -24.07 -4.19
N LEU A 208 2.02 -23.18 -3.90
CA LEU A 208 3.18 -23.43 -3.04
C LEU A 208 3.09 -22.67 -1.71
N ILE A 209 2.73 -21.40 -1.70
CA ILE A 209 2.61 -20.59 -0.48
C ILE A 209 1.28 -20.88 0.22
N LYS A 210 0.17 -20.81 -0.54
CA LYS A 210 -1.22 -20.95 -0.06
C LYS A 210 -1.64 -19.80 0.86
N THR A 211 -2.90 -19.83 1.29
CA THR A 211 -3.43 -18.90 2.29
C THR A 211 -2.81 -19.16 3.67
N ALA A 212 -2.69 -18.10 4.46
CA ALA A 212 -2.38 -18.20 5.87
C ALA A 212 -3.49 -18.99 6.60
N PRO A 213 -3.18 -19.72 7.68
CA PRO A 213 -4.13 -20.60 8.35
C PRO A 213 -5.42 -19.91 8.81
N GLU A 214 -5.34 -18.63 9.17
CA GLU A 214 -6.47 -17.82 9.63
C GLU A 214 -7.34 -17.29 8.49
N TYR A 215 -6.97 -17.48 7.23
CA TYR A 215 -7.68 -16.94 6.06
C TYR A 215 -8.15 -18.02 5.10
N SER A 216 -9.35 -17.82 4.55
CA SER A 216 -9.93 -18.71 3.55
C SER A 216 -9.63 -18.29 2.12
N LEU A 217 -9.27 -17.01 1.91
CA LEU A 217 -9.02 -16.45 0.58
C LEU A 217 -7.84 -15.49 0.56
N VAL A 218 -7.33 -15.26 -0.65
CA VAL A 218 -6.40 -14.17 -0.97
C VAL A 218 -7.19 -13.01 -1.55
N SER A 219 -6.89 -11.80 -1.13
CA SER A 219 -7.47 -10.58 -1.68
C SER A 219 -6.39 -9.54 -1.98
N SER A 220 -6.78 -8.34 -2.35
CA SER A 220 -5.83 -7.28 -2.68
C SER A 220 -6.23 -5.94 -2.11
N VAL A 221 -5.24 -5.06 -1.91
CA VAL A 221 -5.46 -3.64 -1.63
C VAL A 221 -4.62 -2.77 -2.54
N PHE A 222 -5.14 -1.58 -2.81
CA PHE A 222 -4.39 -0.45 -3.36
C PHE A 222 -4.32 0.67 -2.35
N PHE A 223 -3.14 1.27 -2.21
CA PHE A 223 -2.99 2.53 -1.49
C PHE A 223 -3.15 3.67 -2.49
N MET A 224 -4.24 4.41 -2.36
CA MET A 224 -4.57 5.55 -3.21
C MET A 224 -4.00 6.83 -2.59
N LEU A 225 -2.98 7.41 -3.21
CA LEU A 225 -2.26 8.58 -2.70
C LEU A 225 -2.97 9.86 -3.17
N LEU A 226 -4.07 10.21 -2.52
CA LEU A 226 -4.81 11.44 -2.80
C LEU A 226 -4.04 12.68 -2.28
N PRO A 227 -4.30 13.89 -2.79
CA PRO A 227 -3.49 15.07 -2.44
C PRO A 227 -3.28 15.31 -0.94
N GLU A 228 -4.30 15.03 -0.12
CA GLU A 228 -4.29 15.33 1.33
C GLU A 228 -4.28 14.09 2.22
N GLN A 229 -4.47 12.89 1.67
CA GLN A 229 -4.57 11.66 2.45
C GLN A 229 -4.29 10.42 1.62
N VAL A 230 -3.97 9.32 2.31
CA VAL A 230 -3.89 8.00 1.71
C VAL A 230 -5.17 7.22 2.07
N MET A 231 -5.80 6.64 1.07
CA MET A 231 -6.94 5.74 1.22
C MET A 231 -6.56 4.33 0.79
N VAL A 232 -7.15 3.33 1.42
CA VAL A 232 -6.96 1.92 1.10
C VAL A 232 -8.22 1.39 0.42
N TYR A 233 -8.07 0.83 -0.78
CA TYR A 233 -9.15 0.28 -1.58
C TYR A 233 -8.99 -1.24 -1.73
N GLY A 234 -9.97 -2.02 -1.34
CA GLY A 234 -9.99 -3.49 -1.42
C GLY A 234 -11.39 -4.06 -1.69
N ASP A 235 -11.56 -5.20 -2.29
CA ASP A 235 -10.65 -5.88 -3.22
C ASP A 235 -10.80 -5.28 -4.61
N CYS A 236 -9.69 -5.10 -5.31
CA CYS A 236 -9.71 -4.47 -6.64
C CYS A 236 -9.04 -5.32 -7.72
N ALA A 237 -8.53 -6.54 -7.39
CA ALA A 237 -7.75 -7.32 -8.35
C ALA A 237 -8.00 -8.84 -8.34
N VAL A 238 -8.61 -9.42 -7.31
CA VAL A 238 -8.62 -10.88 -7.12
C VAL A 238 -10.00 -11.53 -7.14
N ASN A 239 -10.96 -11.07 -6.30
CA ASN A 239 -12.22 -11.77 -6.08
C ASN A 239 -13.38 -11.16 -6.87
N PRO A 240 -13.91 -11.84 -7.92
CA PRO A 240 -14.97 -11.27 -8.77
C PRO A 240 -16.27 -10.97 -8.01
N ASN A 241 -16.78 -11.95 -7.28
CA ASN A 241 -18.06 -11.88 -6.56
C ASN A 241 -17.90 -12.54 -5.18
N PRO A 242 -17.39 -11.84 -4.17
CA PRO A 242 -17.20 -12.41 -2.83
C PRO A 242 -18.55 -12.65 -2.15
N THR A 243 -18.64 -13.77 -1.39
CA THR A 243 -19.78 -13.99 -0.47
C THR A 243 -19.69 -13.02 0.71
N ALA A 244 -20.73 -12.98 1.55
CA ALA A 244 -20.71 -12.15 2.76
C ALA A 244 -19.54 -12.50 3.69
N GLU A 245 -19.24 -13.77 3.89
CA GLU A 245 -18.10 -14.25 4.68
C GLU A 245 -16.77 -13.81 4.07
N GLN A 246 -16.63 -13.92 2.75
CA GLN A 246 -15.43 -13.50 2.02
C GLN A 246 -15.26 -12.00 2.08
N LEU A 247 -16.33 -11.22 1.92
CA LEU A 247 -16.31 -9.76 2.00
C LEU A 247 -15.91 -9.27 3.40
N ALA A 248 -16.42 -9.92 4.46
CA ALA A 248 -16.00 -9.66 5.83
C ALA A 248 -14.52 -9.94 6.06
N GLU A 249 -14.01 -11.05 5.48
CA GLU A 249 -12.61 -11.40 5.58
C GLU A 249 -11.70 -10.42 4.82
N ILE A 250 -12.11 -10.00 3.61
CA ILE A 250 -11.43 -8.93 2.85
C ILE A 250 -11.33 -7.64 3.67
N ALA A 251 -12.42 -7.27 4.37
CA ALA A 251 -12.43 -6.08 5.22
C ALA A 251 -11.42 -6.18 6.37
N ILE A 252 -11.37 -7.32 7.05
CA ILE A 252 -10.43 -7.57 8.16
C ILE A 252 -8.98 -7.61 7.66
N GLN A 253 -8.71 -8.28 6.55
CA GLN A 253 -7.39 -8.30 5.92
C GLN A 253 -6.93 -6.89 5.54
N SER A 254 -7.83 -6.09 4.93
CA SER A 254 -7.53 -4.73 4.48
C SER A 254 -7.26 -3.78 5.65
N ALA A 255 -7.97 -3.95 6.78
CA ALA A 255 -7.71 -3.22 8.00
C ALA A 255 -6.34 -3.55 8.58
N LYS A 256 -5.97 -4.84 8.66
CA LYS A 256 -4.64 -5.27 9.12
C LYS A 256 -3.53 -4.74 8.20
N SER A 257 -3.75 -4.79 6.90
CA SER A 257 -2.83 -4.18 5.94
C SER A 257 -2.67 -2.69 6.20
N ALA A 258 -3.75 -1.93 6.35
CA ALA A 258 -3.70 -0.50 6.66
C ALA A 258 -2.89 -0.23 7.94
N GLN A 259 -3.10 -1.01 9.01
CA GLN A 259 -2.39 -0.89 10.29
C GLN A 259 -0.88 -1.16 10.12
N ALA A 260 -0.49 -2.19 9.37
CA ALA A 260 0.91 -2.50 9.11
C ALA A 260 1.66 -1.34 8.46
N PHE A 261 0.94 -0.51 7.69
CA PHE A 261 1.47 0.69 7.05
C PHE A 261 1.22 1.99 7.84
N GLY A 262 0.77 1.86 9.11
CA GLY A 262 0.59 2.98 10.05
C GLY A 262 -0.64 3.83 9.83
N ILE A 263 -1.66 3.28 9.17
CA ILE A 263 -2.98 3.90 9.02
C ILE A 263 -3.90 3.34 10.11
N ASP A 264 -4.52 4.19 10.94
CA ASP A 264 -5.60 3.78 11.86
C ASP A 264 -6.87 3.48 11.04
N PRO A 265 -7.28 2.21 10.86
CA PRO A 265 -8.30 1.87 9.90
C PRO A 265 -9.69 2.27 10.37
N LYS A 266 -10.40 2.97 9.50
CA LYS A 266 -11.84 3.22 9.56
C LYS A 266 -12.45 2.62 8.30
N VAL A 267 -13.04 1.44 8.44
CA VAL A 267 -13.44 0.58 7.31
C VAL A 267 -14.88 0.85 6.94
N ALA A 268 -15.11 1.19 5.67
CA ALA A 268 -16.44 1.31 5.08
C ALA A 268 -16.72 0.16 4.11
N LEU A 269 -17.78 -0.60 4.35
CA LEU A 269 -18.32 -1.53 3.36
C LEU A 269 -19.19 -0.74 2.38
N ILE A 270 -18.73 -0.65 1.13
CA ILE A 270 -19.32 0.20 0.11
C ILE A 270 -20.52 -0.46 -0.56
N SER A 271 -21.55 0.36 -0.80
CA SER A 271 -22.78 -0.03 -1.47
C SER A 271 -23.40 1.19 -2.17
N TYR A 272 -24.37 0.96 -3.04
CA TYR A 272 -25.25 2.02 -3.52
C TYR A 272 -26.27 2.49 -2.46
N SER A 273 -26.36 1.77 -1.32
CA SER A 273 -27.21 2.10 -0.17
C SER A 273 -26.39 2.67 0.98
N THR A 274 -26.94 3.64 1.70
CA THR A 274 -26.45 4.06 3.01
C THR A 274 -27.43 3.61 4.06
N ILE A 275 -27.00 2.68 4.95
CA ILE A 275 -27.81 2.02 5.98
C ILE A 275 -29.06 1.37 5.36
N ASP A 276 -30.22 2.01 5.43
CA ASP A 276 -31.52 1.48 4.96
C ASP A 276 -32.09 2.30 3.81
N SER A 277 -31.26 3.11 3.12
CA SER A 277 -31.73 3.96 2.02
C SER A 277 -32.07 3.18 0.74
N GLY A 278 -31.56 1.95 0.61
CA GLY A 278 -31.82 1.03 -0.49
C GLY A 278 -32.02 -0.39 0.01
N ALA A 279 -32.54 -1.25 -0.85
CA ALA A 279 -32.77 -2.67 -0.59
C ALA A 279 -32.38 -3.50 -1.79
N GLY A 280 -32.06 -4.76 -1.59
CA GLY A 280 -31.73 -5.72 -2.62
C GLY A 280 -30.66 -6.72 -2.17
N PRO A 281 -30.45 -7.80 -2.95
CA PRO A 281 -29.51 -8.86 -2.58
C PRO A 281 -28.08 -8.36 -2.30
N ASP A 282 -27.62 -7.37 -3.09
CA ASP A 282 -26.27 -6.80 -2.91
C ASP A 282 -26.16 -6.05 -1.57
N VAL A 283 -27.22 -5.32 -1.18
CA VAL A 283 -27.27 -4.61 0.10
C VAL A 283 -27.31 -5.60 1.26
N ASP A 284 -28.08 -6.69 1.12
CA ASP A 284 -28.20 -7.73 2.14
C ASP A 284 -26.86 -8.45 2.36
N THR A 285 -26.13 -8.74 1.27
CA THR A 285 -24.78 -9.32 1.35
C THR A 285 -23.82 -8.40 2.12
N VAL A 286 -23.87 -7.10 1.89
CA VAL A 286 -23.01 -6.13 2.61
C VAL A 286 -23.41 -6.01 4.08
N LYS A 287 -24.72 -6.04 4.41
CA LYS A 287 -25.21 -6.05 5.80
C LYS A 287 -24.77 -7.30 6.55
N GLU A 288 -24.86 -8.47 5.90
CA GLU A 288 -24.40 -9.73 6.46
C GLU A 288 -22.88 -9.72 6.69
N ALA A 289 -22.10 -9.25 5.70
CA ALA A 289 -20.67 -9.11 5.84
C ALA A 289 -20.27 -8.21 7.02
N LEU A 290 -20.99 -7.11 7.25
CA LEU A 290 -20.77 -6.24 8.40
C LEU A 290 -20.96 -6.99 9.73
N GLN A 291 -22.03 -7.78 9.87
CA GLN A 291 -22.30 -8.55 11.09
C GLN A 291 -21.22 -9.60 11.36
N ILE A 292 -20.78 -10.29 10.30
CA ILE A 292 -19.71 -11.28 10.39
C ILE A 292 -18.39 -10.59 10.78
N ALA A 293 -18.03 -9.46 10.15
CA ALA A 293 -16.82 -8.72 10.46
C ALA A 293 -16.79 -8.22 11.90
N ARG A 294 -17.90 -7.65 12.39
CA ARG A 294 -18.04 -7.21 13.78
C ARG A 294 -17.94 -8.35 14.79
N THR A 295 -18.40 -9.55 14.42
CA THR A 295 -18.28 -10.74 15.27
C THR A 295 -16.84 -11.25 15.32
N LYS A 296 -16.13 -11.25 14.19
CA LYS A 296 -14.75 -11.78 14.08
C LYS A 296 -13.70 -10.77 14.57
N ALA A 297 -13.96 -9.47 14.47
CA ALA A 297 -13.06 -8.39 14.84
C ALA A 297 -13.81 -7.24 15.53
N PRO A 298 -14.29 -7.45 16.78
CA PRO A 298 -15.16 -6.50 17.48
C PRO A 298 -14.49 -5.15 17.79
N GLU A 299 -13.15 -5.11 17.80
CA GLU A 299 -12.37 -3.90 18.01
C GLU A 299 -12.25 -3.02 16.74
N LEU A 300 -12.58 -3.59 15.57
CA LEU A 300 -12.42 -2.89 14.31
C LEU A 300 -13.50 -1.82 14.13
N LYS A 301 -13.07 -0.58 13.84
CA LYS A 301 -13.97 0.50 13.43
C LYS A 301 -14.46 0.22 12.02
N ILE A 302 -15.58 -0.48 11.90
CA ILE A 302 -16.20 -0.88 10.64
C ILE A 302 -17.68 -0.55 10.60
N ASP A 303 -18.15 -0.04 9.46
CA ASP A 303 -19.57 0.22 9.22
C ASP A 303 -19.95 0.05 7.74
N GLY A 304 -21.25 -0.10 7.50
CA GLY A 304 -21.85 -0.29 6.17
C GLY A 304 -23.27 -0.84 6.26
N PRO A 305 -23.99 -0.94 5.16
CA PRO A 305 -23.62 -0.41 3.84
C PRO A 305 -23.51 1.12 3.86
N LEU A 306 -22.51 1.66 3.14
CA LEU A 306 -22.33 3.10 2.98
C LEU A 306 -22.08 3.44 1.50
N GLN A 307 -22.78 4.46 1.01
CA GLN A 307 -22.41 5.06 -0.27
C GLN A 307 -21.04 5.73 -0.16
N PHE A 308 -20.30 5.81 -1.24
CA PHE A 308 -18.93 6.32 -1.25
C PHE A 308 -18.84 7.76 -0.70
N ASP A 309 -19.78 8.63 -1.07
CA ASP A 309 -19.87 10.01 -0.55
C ASP A 309 -20.16 10.04 0.96
N ALA A 310 -21.07 9.19 1.43
CA ALA A 310 -21.39 9.08 2.85
C ALA A 310 -20.21 8.53 3.67
N ALA A 311 -19.41 7.62 3.08
CA ALA A 311 -18.21 7.08 3.73
C ALA A 311 -17.05 8.09 3.81
N SER A 312 -16.87 8.94 2.75
CA SER A 312 -15.66 9.75 2.57
C SER A 312 -15.82 11.24 2.90
N VAL A 313 -17.04 11.78 2.87
CA VAL A 313 -17.32 13.22 3.06
C VAL A 313 -18.01 13.47 4.41
N PRO A 314 -17.37 14.20 5.36
CA PRO A 314 -17.88 14.37 6.71
C PRO A 314 -19.30 14.95 6.80
N SER A 315 -19.65 15.94 5.96
CA SER A 315 -20.99 16.55 5.95
C SER A 315 -22.06 15.55 5.47
N VAL A 316 -21.74 14.73 4.48
CA VAL A 316 -22.64 13.71 3.93
C VAL A 316 -22.82 12.56 4.94
N GLY A 317 -21.71 12.09 5.53
CA GLY A 317 -21.73 11.06 6.57
C GLY A 317 -22.58 11.47 7.76
N LYS A 318 -22.40 12.70 8.26
CA LYS A 318 -23.21 13.24 9.35
C LYS A 318 -24.71 13.32 9.00
N GLN A 319 -25.04 13.63 7.75
CA GLN A 319 -26.44 13.72 7.30
C GLN A 319 -27.08 12.34 7.11
N LYS A 320 -26.38 11.42 6.42
CA LYS A 320 -26.96 10.13 6.01
C LYS A 320 -26.80 9.01 7.05
N ALA A 321 -25.75 9.07 7.89
CA ALA A 321 -25.41 8.06 8.89
C ALA A 321 -24.87 8.70 10.19
N PRO A 322 -25.68 9.52 10.89
CA PRO A 322 -25.23 10.33 12.04
C PRO A 322 -24.71 9.51 13.22
N ASN A 323 -25.11 8.25 13.34
CA ASN A 323 -24.70 7.35 14.42
C ASN A 323 -23.48 6.48 14.07
N SER A 324 -22.96 6.58 12.85
CA SER A 324 -21.80 5.83 12.41
C SER A 324 -20.50 6.47 12.90
N ALA A 325 -19.61 5.65 13.48
CA ALA A 325 -18.26 6.08 13.86
C ALA A 325 -17.27 6.11 12.66
N VAL A 326 -17.73 5.71 11.48
CA VAL A 326 -16.91 5.57 10.27
C VAL A 326 -17.35 6.55 9.17
N ALA A 327 -18.66 6.79 9.04
CA ALA A 327 -19.21 7.63 7.98
C ALA A 327 -18.58 9.03 7.96
N GLY A 328 -18.16 9.47 6.79
CA GLY A 328 -17.48 10.75 6.57
C GLY A 328 -15.99 10.77 6.93
N GLU A 329 -15.48 9.70 7.57
CA GLU A 329 -14.09 9.62 8.03
C GLU A 329 -13.40 8.32 7.60
N ALA A 330 -14.03 7.51 6.74
CA ALA A 330 -13.46 6.27 6.24
C ALA A 330 -12.14 6.50 5.51
N ASN A 331 -11.20 5.60 5.73
CA ASN A 331 -9.91 5.57 5.02
C ASN A 331 -9.59 4.18 4.43
N VAL A 332 -10.42 3.18 4.72
CA VAL A 332 -10.39 1.84 4.11
C VAL A 332 -11.77 1.59 3.49
N PHE A 333 -11.79 1.37 2.18
CA PHE A 333 -13.02 1.22 1.39
C PHE A 333 -13.05 -0.20 0.81
N ILE A 334 -14.07 -0.97 1.18
CA ILE A 334 -14.26 -2.34 0.74
C ILE A 334 -15.40 -2.39 -0.26
N PHE A 335 -15.08 -2.77 -1.49
CA PHE A 335 -16.05 -2.81 -2.58
C PHE A 335 -16.77 -4.16 -2.61
N PRO A 336 -18.07 -4.18 -2.94
CA PRO A 336 -18.89 -5.39 -2.88
C PRO A 336 -18.50 -6.44 -3.92
N ASP A 337 -17.88 -6.03 -5.01
CA ASP A 337 -17.46 -6.88 -6.11
C ASP A 337 -16.27 -6.28 -6.88
N LEU A 338 -15.64 -7.12 -7.71
CA LEU A 338 -14.44 -6.74 -8.45
C LEU A 338 -14.72 -5.67 -9.53
N ASN A 339 -15.89 -5.68 -10.17
CA ASN A 339 -16.22 -4.67 -11.16
C ASN A 339 -16.23 -3.28 -10.52
N THR A 340 -16.87 -3.18 -9.34
CA THR A 340 -16.92 -1.95 -8.56
C THR A 340 -15.53 -1.52 -8.11
N GLY A 341 -14.77 -2.42 -7.49
CA GLY A 341 -13.44 -2.10 -6.96
C GLY A 341 -12.44 -1.74 -8.06
N ASN A 342 -12.33 -2.57 -9.11
CA ASN A 342 -11.40 -2.35 -10.21
C ASN A 342 -11.71 -1.07 -11.00
N THR A 343 -13.00 -0.84 -11.29
CA THR A 343 -13.43 0.38 -12.02
C THR A 343 -13.17 1.63 -11.18
N THR A 344 -13.49 1.58 -9.87
CA THR A 344 -13.36 2.74 -8.99
C THR A 344 -11.91 3.17 -8.82
N TYR A 345 -10.99 2.23 -8.51
CA TYR A 345 -9.59 2.64 -8.31
C TYR A 345 -8.98 3.21 -9.59
N LYS A 346 -9.30 2.62 -10.76
CA LYS A 346 -8.82 3.12 -12.06
C LYS A 346 -9.42 4.48 -12.41
N ALA A 347 -10.71 4.66 -12.17
CA ALA A 347 -11.37 5.94 -12.39
C ALA A 347 -10.73 7.04 -11.53
N VAL A 348 -10.56 6.81 -10.23
CA VAL A 348 -9.91 7.75 -9.32
C VAL A 348 -8.46 8.01 -9.73
N GLN A 349 -7.68 6.96 -10.01
CA GLN A 349 -6.30 7.10 -10.45
C GLN A 349 -6.17 8.00 -11.68
N ARG A 350 -7.01 7.77 -12.69
CA ARG A 350 -6.89 8.46 -13.99
C ARG A 350 -7.52 9.84 -13.98
N THR A 351 -8.68 10.02 -13.35
CA THR A 351 -9.40 11.30 -13.36
C THR A 351 -8.82 12.30 -12.37
N ALA A 352 -8.36 11.85 -11.21
CA ALA A 352 -7.73 12.71 -10.22
C ALA A 352 -6.20 12.80 -10.37
N GLY A 353 -5.60 12.06 -11.33
CA GLY A 353 -4.16 12.07 -11.56
C GLY A 353 -3.33 11.61 -10.35
N VAL A 354 -3.90 10.74 -9.52
CA VAL A 354 -3.24 10.27 -8.29
C VAL A 354 -2.46 8.98 -8.51
N ILE A 355 -1.44 8.78 -7.67
CA ILE A 355 -0.68 7.54 -7.65
C ILE A 355 -1.49 6.48 -6.90
N SER A 356 -1.58 5.29 -7.47
CA SER A 356 -2.07 4.09 -6.78
C SER A 356 -0.93 3.09 -6.64
N VAL A 357 -0.62 2.70 -5.41
CA VAL A 357 0.42 1.71 -5.10
C VAL A 357 -0.25 0.37 -4.83
N GLY A 358 0.07 -0.64 -5.62
CA GLY A 358 -0.53 -1.96 -5.58
C GLY A 358 -0.67 -2.59 -6.99
N PRO A 359 -1.36 -3.75 -7.12
CA PRO A 359 -2.06 -4.43 -6.02
C PRO A 359 -1.09 -5.08 -5.03
N MET A 360 -1.31 -4.85 -3.75
CA MET A 360 -0.67 -5.62 -2.70
C MET A 360 -1.57 -6.80 -2.33
N LEU A 361 -1.07 -8.02 -2.48
CA LEU A 361 -1.81 -9.22 -2.12
C LEU A 361 -1.80 -9.42 -0.61
N GLN A 362 -2.92 -9.89 -0.09
CA GLN A 362 -3.11 -10.17 1.34
C GLN A 362 -3.77 -11.53 1.55
N GLY A 363 -3.58 -12.13 2.71
CA GLY A 363 -4.12 -13.46 3.02
C GLY A 363 -3.21 -14.63 2.61
N LEU A 364 -2.08 -14.40 1.94
CA LEU A 364 -1.07 -15.43 1.68
C LEU A 364 -0.24 -15.73 2.95
N ASN A 365 0.19 -16.99 3.10
CA ASN A 365 1.03 -17.40 4.22
C ASN A 365 2.44 -16.75 4.22
N LYS A 366 2.92 -16.30 3.07
CA LYS A 366 4.13 -15.49 2.89
C LYS A 366 3.91 -14.46 1.78
N PRO A 367 4.57 -13.31 1.82
CA PRO A 367 4.27 -12.21 0.90
C PRO A 367 4.75 -12.48 -0.52
N VAL A 368 3.80 -12.44 -1.44
CA VAL A 368 4.03 -12.41 -2.88
C VAL A 368 3.21 -11.25 -3.45
N ASN A 369 3.83 -10.37 -4.21
CA ASN A 369 3.15 -9.26 -4.85
C ASN A 369 3.38 -9.23 -6.34
N ASP A 370 2.31 -8.84 -7.05
CA ASP A 370 2.26 -8.76 -8.51
C ASP A 370 2.46 -7.30 -8.96
N LEU A 371 3.10 -7.15 -10.12
CA LEU A 371 3.29 -5.87 -10.79
C LEU A 371 2.40 -5.77 -12.02
N SER A 372 2.10 -4.56 -12.45
CA SER A 372 1.59 -4.34 -13.79
C SER A 372 2.72 -4.39 -14.81
N ARG A 373 2.50 -5.00 -15.98
CA ARG A 373 3.47 -4.96 -17.10
C ARG A 373 3.82 -3.54 -17.55
N GLY A 374 2.93 -2.57 -17.28
CA GLY A 374 3.16 -1.15 -17.53
C GLY A 374 3.68 -0.37 -16.31
N CYS A 375 4.20 -1.05 -15.27
CA CYS A 375 4.74 -0.39 -14.08
C CYS A 375 5.98 0.44 -14.40
N LEU A 376 6.18 1.47 -13.63
CA LEU A 376 7.40 2.29 -13.62
C LEU A 376 8.38 1.74 -12.57
N VAL A 377 9.63 2.20 -12.63
CA VAL A 377 10.68 1.84 -11.64
C VAL A 377 10.22 2.14 -10.21
N ASP A 378 9.62 3.32 -9.98
CA ASP A 378 9.09 3.70 -8.67
C ASP A 378 8.01 2.74 -8.16
N ASP A 379 7.14 2.23 -9.05
CA ASP A 379 6.11 1.26 -8.67
C ASP A 379 6.75 -0.04 -8.16
N ILE A 380 7.82 -0.49 -8.81
CA ILE A 380 8.58 -1.69 -8.40
C ILE A 380 9.26 -1.44 -7.05
N VAL A 381 9.92 -0.28 -6.87
CA VAL A 381 10.57 0.09 -5.61
C VAL A 381 9.57 0.08 -4.46
N TYR A 382 8.39 0.67 -4.64
CA TYR A 382 7.36 0.67 -3.59
C TYR A 382 6.78 -0.72 -3.36
N THR A 383 6.58 -1.55 -4.41
CA THR A 383 6.09 -2.93 -4.24
C THR A 383 7.11 -3.79 -3.48
N ILE A 384 8.41 -3.63 -3.73
CA ILE A 384 9.47 -4.28 -2.94
C ILE A 384 9.39 -3.82 -1.47
N ALA A 385 9.21 -2.53 -1.23
CA ALA A 385 9.09 -2.00 0.13
C ALA A 385 7.84 -2.54 0.86
N LEU A 386 6.68 -2.57 0.18
CA LEU A 386 5.44 -3.16 0.72
C LEU A 386 5.65 -4.64 1.06
N THR A 387 6.28 -5.41 0.17
CA THR A 387 6.57 -6.84 0.37
C THR A 387 7.49 -7.06 1.58
N ALA A 388 8.50 -6.21 1.76
CA ALA A 388 9.39 -6.27 2.91
C ALA A 388 8.65 -6.01 4.24
N ILE A 389 7.70 -5.07 4.25
CA ILE A 389 6.88 -4.77 5.44
C ILE A 389 5.93 -5.93 5.74
N GLN A 390 5.30 -6.53 4.73
CA GLN A 390 4.43 -7.69 4.92
C GLN A 390 5.16 -8.93 5.46
N ALA A 391 6.47 -9.02 5.27
CA ALA A 391 7.30 -10.14 5.71
C ALA A 391 7.68 -10.06 7.21
N VAL A 392 7.27 -9.00 7.93
CA VAL A 392 7.46 -8.88 9.38
C VAL A 392 6.38 -9.66 10.11
#